data_ca9308d7505b5ac4eea108461ffeae80
#
_entry.id   ca9308d7505b5ac4eea108461ffeae80
#
_cell.length_a   1.000
_cell.length_b   1.000
_cell.length_c   1.000
_cell.angle_alpha   90.00
_cell.angle_beta   90.00
_cell.angle_gamma   90.00
#
_symmetry.space_group_name_H-M   'P 1'
#
loop_
_entity.id
_entity.type
_entity.pdbx_description
1 polymer ?
#
loop_
_entity_poly.entity_id
_entity_poly.type
_entity_poly.pdbx_seq_one_letter_code
_entity_poly.pdbx_strand_id
1 'polypeptide(L)'
;MASLDLGAGAGPEDPIYHYHSSYDSYHWMSEFGDVGFITHRVMGEYLTLLAYHLADDPIIPFDLSNYESELDIYLADLEETLSSSDLEGAANLDISALQTSVANFIDMAQRATDYAAAAMDSGNEEALHLVNGKLRDFHRGFTSQGGLPNREFFRHVLFAPGLDTGYAPVTFPGITEAVVEYGNITMAEEWVVKTAAGIDVAAGILQP
;
A
#
# COMPACT_ATOMS: atom_id res chain seq x y z
N MET A 1 -7.32 -4.76 -5.00
CA MET A 1 -8.48 -4.07 -4.38
C MET A 1 -7.96 -3.40 -3.13
N ALA A 2 -8.20 -2.09 -2.99
CA ALA A 2 -7.86 -1.40 -1.76
C ALA A 2 -8.60 -2.04 -0.58
N SER A 3 -7.92 -2.21 0.53
CA SER A 3 -8.50 -2.74 1.77
C SER A 3 -8.10 -1.83 2.91
N LEU A 4 -8.95 -1.78 3.92
CA LEU A 4 -8.75 -0.99 5.12
C LEU A 4 -8.78 -1.93 6.32
N ASP A 5 -7.77 -1.81 7.17
CA ASP A 5 -7.69 -2.48 8.45
C ASP A 5 -7.49 -1.45 9.55
N LEU A 6 -8.32 -1.52 10.58
CA LEU A 6 -8.29 -0.58 11.70
C LEU A 6 -8.32 -1.37 13.01
N GLY A 7 -7.52 -0.92 13.97
CA GLY A 7 -7.48 -1.49 15.30
C GLY A 7 -7.32 -0.44 16.38
N ALA A 8 -7.67 -0.79 17.60
CA ALA A 8 -7.30 -0.03 18.79
C ALA A 8 -6.20 -0.81 19.53
N GLY A 9 -5.11 -0.13 19.85
CA GLY A 9 -4.01 -0.70 20.64
C GLY A 9 -4.16 -0.39 22.13
N ALA A 10 -3.51 -1.18 22.97
CA ALA A 10 -3.43 -0.93 24.41
C ALA A 10 -2.55 0.28 24.71
N GLY A 11 -2.97 1.11 25.66
CA GLY A 11 -2.16 2.17 26.25
C GLY A 11 -1.24 1.63 27.37
N PRO A 12 -0.35 2.49 27.91
CA PRO A 12 0.63 2.05 28.91
C PRO A 12 -0.01 1.65 30.27
N GLU A 13 -1.22 2.07 30.53
CA GLU A 13 -1.96 1.77 31.77
C GLU A 13 -3.01 0.65 31.59
N ASP A 14 -3.15 0.12 30.37
CA ASP A 14 -4.14 -0.90 30.06
C ASP A 14 -3.67 -2.30 30.53
N PRO A 15 -4.61 -3.22 30.80
CA PRO A 15 -4.28 -4.61 31.10
C PRO A 15 -3.50 -5.28 29.97
N ILE A 16 -2.63 -6.22 30.33
CA ILE A 16 -1.87 -7.00 29.35
C ILE A 16 -2.84 -7.76 28.43
N TYR A 17 -2.75 -7.51 27.15
CA TYR A 17 -3.55 -8.21 26.14
C TYR A 17 -3.01 -9.64 25.89
N HIS A 18 -3.90 -10.62 25.99
CA HIS A 18 -3.58 -12.03 25.87
C HIS A 18 -3.66 -12.56 24.43
N TYR A 19 -3.17 -11.78 23.48
CA TYR A 19 -3.20 -12.10 22.05
C TYR A 19 -2.63 -13.50 21.74
N HIS A 20 -3.32 -14.26 20.90
CA HIS A 20 -2.97 -15.63 20.51
C HIS A 20 -2.89 -16.63 21.67
N SER A 21 -3.57 -16.39 22.77
CA SER A 21 -3.64 -17.32 23.90
C SER A 21 -5.06 -17.78 24.20
N SER A 22 -5.18 -18.85 25.00
CA SER A 22 -6.49 -19.33 25.48
C SER A 22 -7.16 -18.37 26.47
N TYR A 23 -6.44 -17.37 26.94
CA TYR A 23 -6.95 -16.32 27.82
C TYR A 23 -7.55 -15.14 27.05
N ASP A 24 -7.35 -15.07 25.74
CA ASP A 24 -8.05 -14.13 24.87
C ASP A 24 -9.51 -14.57 24.70
N SER A 25 -10.34 -14.12 25.61
CA SER A 25 -11.72 -14.59 25.78
C SER A 25 -12.69 -13.44 25.97
N TYR A 26 -13.98 -13.71 25.70
CA TYR A 26 -15.05 -12.76 25.98
C TYR A 26 -15.01 -12.28 27.46
N HIS A 27 -14.78 -13.19 28.42
CA HIS A 27 -14.69 -12.85 29.82
C HIS A 27 -13.56 -11.84 30.09
N TRP A 28 -12.37 -12.11 29.55
CA TRP A 28 -11.24 -11.17 29.70
C TRP A 28 -11.59 -9.79 29.11
N MET A 29 -12.17 -9.77 27.91
CA MET A 29 -12.51 -8.52 27.23
C MET A 29 -13.58 -7.73 28.00
N SER A 30 -14.64 -8.41 28.48
CA SER A 30 -15.74 -7.74 29.19
C SER A 30 -15.38 -7.24 30.58
N GLU A 31 -14.44 -7.91 31.28
CA GLU A 31 -14.09 -7.56 32.65
C GLU A 31 -12.84 -6.68 32.77
N PHE A 32 -11.93 -6.78 31.81
CA PHE A 32 -10.61 -6.13 31.91
C PHE A 32 -10.21 -5.36 30.65
N GLY A 33 -10.45 -5.87 29.45
CA GLY A 33 -9.93 -5.29 28.21
C GLY A 33 -10.73 -4.08 27.74
N ASP A 34 -12.05 -4.21 27.62
CA ASP A 34 -12.94 -3.13 27.19
C ASP A 34 -14.28 -3.22 27.95
N VAL A 35 -14.26 -2.82 29.21
CA VAL A 35 -15.42 -2.90 30.10
C VAL A 35 -16.60 -2.10 29.52
N GLY A 36 -17.70 -2.81 29.22
CA GLY A 36 -18.87 -2.24 28.57
C GLY A 36 -18.74 -2.05 27.06
N PHE A 37 -17.68 -2.59 26.43
CA PHE A 37 -17.43 -2.53 24.98
C PHE A 37 -17.46 -1.14 24.38
N ILE A 38 -16.93 -0.16 25.11
CA ILE A 38 -16.93 1.26 24.70
C ILE A 38 -16.03 1.47 23.48
N THR A 39 -14.82 0.91 23.52
CA THR A 39 -13.86 1.02 22.41
C THR A 39 -14.37 0.28 21.18
N HIS A 40 -14.94 -0.93 21.35
CA HIS A 40 -15.58 -1.67 20.26
C HIS A 40 -16.69 -0.87 19.60
N ARG A 41 -17.54 -0.20 20.41
CA ARG A 41 -18.60 0.66 19.88
C ARG A 41 -18.05 1.85 19.11
N VAL A 42 -17.06 2.56 19.66
CA VAL A 42 -16.42 3.70 19.01
C VAL A 42 -15.78 3.28 17.68
N MET A 43 -15.09 2.14 17.65
CA MET A 43 -14.51 1.60 16.42
C MET A 43 -15.58 1.23 15.39
N GLY A 44 -16.71 0.66 15.83
CA GLY A 44 -17.86 0.39 14.96
C GLY A 44 -18.50 1.66 14.40
N GLU A 45 -18.67 2.69 15.21
CA GLU A 45 -19.16 4.01 14.78
C GLU A 45 -18.20 4.65 13.77
N TYR A 46 -16.89 4.60 14.03
CA TYR A 46 -15.86 5.12 13.13
C TYR A 46 -15.85 4.40 11.78
N LEU A 47 -15.86 3.05 11.77
CA LEU A 47 -15.92 2.26 10.55
C LEU A 47 -17.19 2.54 9.75
N THR A 48 -18.34 2.72 10.44
CA THR A 48 -19.61 3.04 9.80
C THR A 48 -19.57 4.43 9.14
N LEU A 49 -19.00 5.43 9.83
CA LEU A 49 -18.83 6.78 9.28
C LEU A 49 -17.89 6.78 8.07
N LEU A 50 -16.79 6.05 8.15
CA LEU A 50 -15.86 5.90 7.04
C LEU A 50 -16.53 5.22 5.83
N ALA A 51 -17.28 4.14 6.06
CA ALA A 51 -18.03 3.48 5.00
C ALA A 51 -19.09 4.40 4.37
N TYR A 52 -19.73 5.25 5.18
CA TYR A 52 -20.66 6.25 4.69
C TYR A 52 -19.97 7.25 3.74
N HIS A 53 -18.84 7.83 4.14
CA HIS A 53 -18.10 8.76 3.29
C HIS A 53 -17.57 8.10 2.00
N LEU A 54 -17.07 6.87 2.10
CA LEU A 54 -16.64 6.12 0.91
C LEU A 54 -17.77 5.82 -0.08
N ALA A 55 -19.01 5.74 0.39
CA ALA A 55 -20.18 5.40 -0.42
C ALA A 55 -20.94 6.62 -0.94
N ASP A 56 -20.97 7.73 -0.20
CA ASP A 56 -21.89 8.85 -0.41
C ASP A 56 -21.20 10.16 -0.84
N ASP A 57 -19.91 10.35 -0.54
CA ASP A 57 -19.19 11.55 -0.94
C ASP A 57 -19.10 11.64 -2.48
N PRO A 58 -19.24 12.84 -3.05
CA PRO A 58 -19.17 13.03 -4.51
C PRO A 58 -17.87 12.53 -5.15
N ILE A 59 -16.75 12.58 -4.41
CA ILE A 59 -15.47 11.99 -4.79
C ILE A 59 -15.00 11.07 -3.68
N ILE A 60 -14.52 9.88 -4.06
CA ILE A 60 -13.91 8.91 -3.13
C ILE A 60 -12.78 9.60 -2.37
N PRO A 61 -12.81 9.64 -1.02
CA PRO A 61 -11.85 10.39 -0.21
C PRO A 61 -10.49 9.68 -0.11
N PHE A 62 -9.84 9.41 -1.25
CA PHE A 62 -8.47 8.92 -1.29
C PHE A 62 -7.49 10.09 -1.28
N ASP A 63 -6.56 10.05 -0.34
CA ASP A 63 -5.43 10.97 -0.31
C ASP A 63 -4.23 10.35 -1.07
N LEU A 64 -4.00 10.86 -2.28
CA LEU A 64 -2.89 10.39 -3.11
C LEU A 64 -1.53 10.92 -2.66
N SER A 65 -1.48 11.97 -1.81
CA SER A 65 -0.21 12.56 -1.35
C SER A 65 0.60 11.61 -0.47
N ASN A 66 -0.06 10.68 0.22
CA ASN A 66 0.64 9.66 1.02
C ASN A 66 1.53 8.75 0.18
N TYR A 67 1.21 8.55 -1.11
CA TYR A 67 2.06 7.73 -2.00
C TYR A 67 3.43 8.34 -2.24
N GLU A 68 3.55 9.68 -2.26
CA GLU A 68 4.85 10.36 -2.39
C GLU A 68 5.78 9.99 -1.24
N SER A 69 5.34 10.22 -0.01
CA SER A 69 6.15 9.94 1.18
C SER A 69 6.48 8.45 1.35
N GLU A 70 5.52 7.56 1.07
CA GLU A 70 5.73 6.12 1.18
C GLU A 70 6.67 5.59 0.09
N LEU A 71 6.56 6.05 -1.15
CA LEU A 71 7.43 5.61 -2.23
C LEU A 71 8.85 6.12 -2.06
N ASP A 72 9.06 7.31 -1.50
CA ASP A 72 10.39 7.81 -1.13
C ASP A 72 11.03 6.93 -0.06
N ILE A 73 10.26 6.54 0.98
CA ILE A 73 10.74 5.61 2.01
C ILE A 73 11.09 4.25 1.37
N TYR A 74 10.23 3.70 0.51
CA TYR A 74 10.48 2.40 -0.13
C TYR A 74 11.71 2.42 -1.05
N LEU A 75 11.96 3.53 -1.76
CA LEU A 75 13.18 3.69 -2.56
C LEU A 75 14.41 3.76 -1.68
N ALA A 76 14.38 4.51 -0.58
CA ALA A 76 15.50 4.60 0.35
C ALA A 76 15.82 3.24 1.01
N ASP A 77 14.79 2.50 1.44
CA ASP A 77 14.93 1.15 1.99
C ASP A 77 15.53 0.17 0.97
N LEU A 78 15.09 0.28 -0.31
CA LEU A 78 15.67 -0.53 -1.38
C LEU A 78 17.16 -0.19 -1.61
N GLU A 79 17.51 1.09 -1.70
CA GLU A 79 18.90 1.54 -1.87
C GLU A 79 19.79 1.08 -0.70
N GLU A 80 19.30 1.13 0.55
CA GLU A 80 19.98 0.59 1.71
C GLU A 80 20.18 -0.92 1.58
N THR A 81 19.13 -1.66 1.21
CA THR A 81 19.18 -3.11 1.00
C THR A 81 20.21 -3.48 -0.08
N LEU A 82 20.21 -2.77 -1.22
CA LEU A 82 21.13 -3.01 -2.31
C LEU A 82 22.58 -2.72 -1.93
N SER A 83 22.83 -1.60 -1.21
CA SER A 83 24.15 -1.17 -0.81
C SER A 83 24.78 -2.04 0.29
N SER A 84 23.95 -2.62 1.16
CA SER A 84 24.37 -3.48 2.27
C SER A 84 24.43 -4.97 1.92
N SER A 85 23.97 -5.37 0.73
CA SER A 85 23.93 -6.76 0.29
C SER A 85 25.32 -7.28 -0.07
N ASP A 86 25.62 -8.51 0.37
CA ASP A 86 26.82 -9.25 -0.04
C ASP A 86 26.73 -9.86 -1.45
N LEU A 87 25.56 -9.76 -2.12
CA LEU A 87 25.36 -10.26 -3.46
C LEU A 87 26.17 -9.43 -4.47
N GLU A 88 27.04 -10.09 -5.23
CA GLU A 88 27.82 -9.45 -6.29
C GLU A 88 26.89 -8.74 -7.29
N GLY A 89 27.14 -7.48 -7.54
CA GLY A 89 26.37 -6.64 -8.45
C GLY A 89 25.19 -5.89 -7.79
N ALA A 90 24.75 -6.26 -6.60
CA ALA A 90 23.59 -5.63 -5.96
C ALA A 90 23.79 -4.11 -5.76
N ALA A 91 24.94 -3.70 -5.23
CA ALA A 91 25.24 -2.27 -5.01
C ALA A 91 25.33 -1.44 -6.32
N ASN A 92 25.43 -2.10 -7.47
CA ASN A 92 25.48 -1.45 -8.78
C ASN A 92 24.25 -1.72 -9.64
N LEU A 93 23.19 -2.29 -9.07
CA LEU A 93 21.93 -2.52 -9.77
C LEU A 93 21.34 -1.19 -10.24
N ASP A 94 21.09 -1.06 -11.52
CA ASP A 94 20.47 0.15 -12.09
C ASP A 94 18.97 0.17 -11.81
N ILE A 95 18.56 1.05 -10.90
CA ILE A 95 17.16 1.28 -10.53
C ILE A 95 16.60 2.58 -11.13
N SER A 96 17.28 3.21 -12.07
CA SER A 96 16.89 4.51 -12.64
C SER A 96 15.51 4.47 -13.32
N ALA A 97 15.14 3.35 -13.94
CA ALA A 97 13.82 3.16 -14.50
C ALA A 97 12.73 3.18 -13.43
N LEU A 98 12.97 2.52 -12.29
CA LEU A 98 12.06 2.53 -11.15
C LEU A 98 11.89 3.94 -10.56
N GLN A 99 13.01 4.65 -10.32
CA GLN A 99 12.99 6.03 -9.81
C GLN A 99 12.21 6.97 -10.76
N THR A 100 12.40 6.81 -12.08
CA THR A 100 11.68 7.59 -13.09
C THR A 100 10.17 7.30 -13.05
N SER A 101 9.76 6.03 -12.97
CA SER A 101 8.35 5.65 -12.90
C SER A 101 7.69 6.13 -11.60
N VAL A 102 8.41 6.09 -10.47
CA VAL A 102 7.93 6.65 -9.19
C VAL A 102 7.70 8.16 -9.32
N ALA A 103 8.68 8.91 -9.85
CA ALA A 103 8.53 10.35 -10.05
C ALA A 103 7.35 10.70 -10.98
N ASN A 104 7.17 9.94 -12.07
CA ASN A 104 6.03 10.09 -12.96
C ASN A 104 4.69 9.80 -12.28
N PHE A 105 4.63 8.76 -11.45
CA PHE A 105 3.41 8.43 -10.69
C PHE A 105 3.03 9.56 -9.73
N ILE A 106 4.00 10.13 -9.01
CA ILE A 106 3.79 11.26 -8.09
C ILE A 106 3.23 12.49 -8.84
N ASP A 107 3.81 12.84 -10.01
CA ASP A 107 3.27 13.93 -10.85
C ASP A 107 1.83 13.65 -11.29
N MET A 108 1.53 12.43 -11.73
CA MET A 108 0.17 12.06 -12.13
C MET A 108 -0.80 12.04 -10.94
N ALA A 109 -0.38 11.64 -9.76
CA ALA A 109 -1.18 11.68 -8.53
C ALA A 109 -1.55 13.12 -8.15
N GLN A 110 -0.60 14.06 -8.23
CA GLN A 110 -0.85 15.47 -7.98
C GLN A 110 -1.84 16.05 -9.02
N ARG A 111 -1.64 15.77 -10.29
CA ARG A 111 -2.55 16.22 -11.35
C ARG A 111 -3.96 15.64 -11.23
N ALA A 112 -4.07 14.38 -10.80
CA ALA A 112 -5.36 13.75 -10.52
C ALA A 112 -6.08 14.44 -9.35
N THR A 113 -5.34 14.83 -8.31
CA THR A 113 -5.85 15.59 -7.16
C THR A 113 -6.36 16.97 -7.60
N ASP A 114 -5.59 17.69 -8.41
CA ASP A 114 -5.99 19.01 -8.93
C ASP A 114 -7.24 18.89 -9.84
N TYR A 115 -7.29 17.84 -10.66
CA TYR A 115 -8.45 17.57 -11.51
C TYR A 115 -9.69 17.22 -10.68
N ALA A 116 -9.53 16.45 -9.60
CA ALA A 116 -10.61 16.14 -8.67
C ALA A 116 -11.19 17.41 -8.02
N ALA A 117 -10.32 18.32 -7.56
CA ALA A 117 -10.75 19.60 -7.01
C ALA A 117 -11.54 20.45 -8.05
N ALA A 118 -11.04 20.53 -9.28
CA ALA A 118 -11.72 21.25 -10.35
C ALA A 118 -13.08 20.61 -10.73
N ALA A 119 -13.18 19.29 -10.71
CA ALA A 119 -14.44 18.57 -10.94
C ALA A 119 -15.47 18.88 -9.85
N MET A 120 -15.04 18.92 -8.58
CA MET A 120 -15.90 19.33 -7.46
C MET A 120 -16.40 20.77 -7.61
N ASP A 121 -15.50 21.70 -7.90
CA ASP A 121 -15.84 23.13 -8.04
C ASP A 121 -16.82 23.40 -9.21
N SER A 122 -16.68 22.65 -10.28
CA SER A 122 -17.56 22.78 -11.46
C SER A 122 -18.93 22.15 -11.29
N GLY A 123 -19.07 21.18 -10.36
CA GLY A 123 -20.27 20.35 -10.20
C GLY A 123 -20.60 19.50 -11.43
N ASN A 124 -19.62 19.25 -12.31
CA ASN A 124 -19.81 18.44 -13.51
C ASN A 124 -19.85 16.95 -13.16
N GLU A 125 -21.02 16.34 -13.26
CA GLU A 125 -21.25 14.93 -12.90
C GLU A 125 -20.39 13.96 -13.73
N GLU A 126 -20.15 14.24 -15.02
CA GLU A 126 -19.31 13.39 -15.87
C GLU A 126 -17.85 13.43 -15.42
N ALA A 127 -17.33 14.62 -15.04
CA ALA A 127 -15.99 14.78 -14.50
C ALA A 127 -15.86 14.07 -13.14
N LEU A 128 -16.84 14.19 -12.25
CA LEU A 128 -16.88 13.48 -10.95
C LEU A 128 -16.86 11.96 -11.15
N HIS A 129 -17.66 11.47 -12.10
CA HIS A 129 -17.69 10.03 -12.39
C HIS A 129 -16.34 9.53 -12.96
N LEU A 130 -15.70 10.31 -13.82
CA LEU A 130 -14.38 9.98 -14.37
C LEU A 130 -13.31 9.94 -13.29
N VAL A 131 -13.26 10.95 -12.41
CA VAL A 131 -12.35 10.99 -11.25
C VAL A 131 -12.53 9.74 -10.36
N ASN A 132 -13.75 9.43 -9.98
CA ASN A 132 -14.03 8.25 -9.15
C ASN A 132 -13.61 6.94 -9.83
N GLY A 133 -13.76 6.85 -11.14
CA GLY A 133 -13.28 5.71 -11.92
C GLY A 133 -11.75 5.56 -11.82
N LYS A 134 -11.00 6.66 -11.93
CA LYS A 134 -9.53 6.68 -11.81
C LYS A 134 -9.09 6.32 -10.40
N LEU A 135 -9.67 6.95 -9.36
CA LEU A 135 -9.37 6.67 -7.96
C LEU A 135 -9.67 5.23 -7.55
N ARG A 136 -10.75 4.65 -8.10
CA ARG A 136 -11.09 3.24 -7.89
C ARG A 136 -10.11 2.28 -8.54
N ASP A 137 -9.57 2.62 -9.71
CA ASP A 137 -8.92 1.63 -10.58
C ASP A 137 -7.38 1.75 -10.65
N PHE A 138 -6.77 2.90 -10.26
CA PHE A 138 -5.32 3.11 -10.47
C PHE A 138 -4.43 2.03 -9.84
N HIS A 139 -4.78 1.53 -8.64
CA HIS A 139 -3.98 0.50 -7.98
C HIS A 139 -4.03 -0.87 -8.68
N ARG A 140 -4.88 -1.06 -9.69
CA ARG A 140 -4.80 -2.24 -10.57
C ARG A 140 -3.52 -2.24 -11.40
N GLY A 141 -2.94 -1.07 -11.66
CA GLY A 141 -1.65 -0.94 -12.31
C GLY A 141 -0.55 -1.68 -11.55
N PHE A 142 -0.51 -1.56 -10.23
CA PHE A 142 0.47 -2.24 -9.38
C PHE A 142 0.37 -3.77 -9.39
N THR A 143 -0.70 -4.33 -9.94
CA THR A 143 -0.92 -5.78 -10.06
C THR A 143 -0.91 -6.29 -11.50
N SER A 144 -0.56 -5.43 -12.47
CA SER A 144 -0.68 -5.69 -13.91
C SER A 144 0.42 -6.59 -14.47
N GLN A 145 1.55 -6.76 -13.75
CA GLN A 145 2.78 -7.38 -14.26
C GLN A 145 2.92 -8.89 -13.95
N GLY A 146 1.83 -9.52 -13.54
CA GLY A 146 1.85 -10.93 -13.14
C GLY A 146 2.16 -11.12 -11.65
N GLY A 147 2.46 -12.35 -11.24
CA GLY A 147 2.72 -12.70 -9.84
C GLY A 147 4.19 -12.76 -9.51
N LEU A 148 4.50 -12.68 -8.21
CA LEU A 148 5.85 -12.83 -7.68
C LEU A 148 6.39 -14.25 -7.92
N PRO A 149 7.72 -14.45 -8.02
CA PRO A 149 8.32 -15.75 -8.22
C PRO A 149 7.85 -16.78 -7.19
N ASN A 150 7.43 -17.96 -7.66
CA ASN A 150 6.95 -19.09 -6.85
C ASN A 150 5.73 -18.81 -5.95
N ARG A 151 5.08 -17.65 -6.12
CA ARG A 151 3.86 -17.26 -5.39
C ARG A 151 3.02 -16.30 -6.24
N GLU A 152 2.59 -16.75 -7.39
CA GLU A 152 1.90 -15.98 -8.43
C GLU A 152 0.57 -15.35 -7.96
N PHE A 153 0.04 -15.79 -6.80
CA PHE A 153 -1.11 -15.18 -6.17
C PHE A 153 -0.81 -13.74 -5.71
N PHE A 154 0.41 -13.47 -5.22
CA PHE A 154 0.84 -12.14 -4.82
C PHE A 154 1.33 -11.37 -6.04
N ARG A 155 0.61 -10.30 -6.40
CA ARG A 155 0.83 -9.56 -7.66
C ARG A 155 1.24 -8.12 -7.48
N HIS A 156 1.11 -7.58 -6.26
CA HIS A 156 1.35 -6.17 -6.02
C HIS A 156 2.86 -5.88 -6.04
N VAL A 157 3.28 -4.94 -6.92
CA VAL A 157 4.71 -4.65 -7.13
C VAL A 157 5.31 -3.75 -6.06
N LEU A 158 4.49 -3.00 -5.29
CA LEU A 158 5.00 -2.11 -4.26
C LEU A 158 5.22 -2.81 -2.93
N PHE A 159 4.36 -3.75 -2.55
CA PHE A 159 4.47 -4.49 -1.29
C PHE A 159 3.77 -5.86 -1.35
N ALA A 160 4.30 -6.80 -0.61
CA ALA A 160 3.68 -8.11 -0.39
C ALA A 160 4.09 -8.67 0.98
N PRO A 161 3.38 -9.67 1.53
CA PRO A 161 3.89 -10.41 2.67
C PRO A 161 5.26 -11.00 2.36
N GLY A 162 6.21 -10.95 3.29
CA GLY A 162 7.55 -11.49 3.09
C GLY A 162 7.54 -12.99 2.75
N LEU A 163 8.50 -13.42 1.95
CA LEU A 163 8.59 -14.81 1.48
C LEU A 163 8.77 -15.80 2.63
N ASP A 164 9.61 -15.46 3.60
CA ASP A 164 9.97 -16.35 4.72
C ASP A 164 8.85 -16.45 5.78
N THR A 165 8.47 -15.32 6.38
CA THR A 165 7.52 -15.32 7.50
C THR A 165 6.07 -15.13 7.07
N GLY A 166 5.82 -14.48 5.93
CA GLY A 166 4.50 -14.10 5.46
C GLY A 166 3.78 -13.08 6.36
N TYR A 167 4.46 -12.51 7.36
CA TYR A 167 3.86 -11.64 8.39
C TYR A 167 4.20 -10.16 8.18
N ALA A 168 5.46 -9.83 8.09
CA ALA A 168 5.90 -8.47 7.80
C ALA A 168 5.81 -8.19 6.28
N PRO A 169 5.40 -6.98 5.87
CA PRO A 169 5.45 -6.60 4.46
C PRO A 169 6.90 -6.41 3.99
N VAL A 170 7.14 -6.74 2.73
CA VAL A 170 8.37 -6.40 2.00
C VAL A 170 8.01 -5.41 0.91
N THR A 171 8.78 -4.32 0.81
CA THR A 171 8.63 -3.29 -0.22
C THR A 171 9.38 -3.67 -1.48
N PHE A 172 8.86 -3.32 -2.65
CA PHE A 172 9.36 -3.76 -3.97
C PHE A 172 9.74 -5.25 -3.99
N PRO A 173 8.81 -6.13 -3.59
CA PRO A 173 9.11 -7.52 -3.21
C PRO A 173 9.84 -8.30 -4.32
N GLY A 174 9.52 -8.05 -5.59
CA GLY A 174 10.19 -8.71 -6.70
C GLY A 174 11.69 -8.40 -6.79
N ILE A 175 12.09 -7.17 -6.45
CA ILE A 175 13.49 -6.74 -6.47
C ILE A 175 14.19 -7.17 -5.18
N THR A 176 13.59 -6.80 -4.04
CA THR A 176 14.16 -7.04 -2.71
C THR A 176 14.39 -8.53 -2.46
N GLU A 177 13.39 -9.38 -2.74
CA GLU A 177 13.52 -10.83 -2.57
C GLU A 177 14.47 -11.48 -3.58
N ALA A 178 14.53 -10.95 -4.81
CA ALA A 178 15.53 -11.42 -5.78
C ALA A 178 16.95 -11.27 -5.25
N VAL A 179 17.22 -10.19 -4.51
CA VAL A 179 18.55 -9.92 -3.90
C VAL A 179 18.73 -10.71 -2.61
N VAL A 180 17.77 -10.60 -1.68
CA VAL A 180 17.94 -11.07 -0.28
C VAL A 180 17.70 -12.57 -0.18
N GLU A 181 16.65 -13.09 -0.84
CA GLU A 181 16.20 -14.47 -0.67
C GLU A 181 16.73 -15.39 -1.77
N TYR A 182 16.73 -14.92 -3.02
CA TYR A 182 17.15 -15.74 -4.16
C TYR A 182 18.63 -15.58 -4.53
N GLY A 183 19.31 -14.51 -4.07
CA GLY A 183 20.68 -14.22 -4.43
C GLY A 183 20.88 -14.13 -5.95
N ASN A 184 19.93 -13.54 -6.68
CA ASN A 184 19.89 -13.57 -8.15
C ASN A 184 19.76 -12.16 -8.72
N ILE A 185 20.89 -11.59 -9.14
CA ILE A 185 20.94 -10.23 -9.68
C ILE A 185 20.16 -10.07 -11.00
N THR A 186 20.21 -11.07 -11.87
CA THR A 186 19.46 -11.02 -13.15
C THR A 186 17.94 -11.00 -12.90
N MET A 187 17.46 -11.75 -11.90
CA MET A 187 16.07 -11.67 -11.48
C MET A 187 15.73 -10.28 -10.93
N ALA A 188 16.63 -9.66 -10.16
CA ALA A 188 16.43 -8.31 -9.64
C ALA A 188 16.33 -7.29 -10.80
N GLU A 189 17.21 -7.36 -11.80
CA GLU A 189 17.15 -6.53 -13.01
C GLU A 189 15.80 -6.67 -13.75
N GLU A 190 15.31 -7.89 -13.94
CA GLU A 190 14.00 -8.13 -14.55
C GLU A 190 12.85 -7.52 -13.73
N TRP A 191 12.94 -7.62 -12.40
CA TRP A 191 11.91 -7.07 -11.52
C TRP A 191 11.97 -5.55 -11.38
N VAL A 192 13.11 -4.89 -11.55
CA VAL A 192 13.16 -3.43 -11.70
C VAL A 192 12.27 -3.00 -12.87
N VAL A 193 12.41 -3.65 -14.03
CA VAL A 193 11.61 -3.32 -15.22
C VAL A 193 10.12 -3.62 -14.99
N LYS A 194 9.77 -4.75 -14.39
CA LYS A 194 8.36 -5.11 -14.10
C LYS A 194 7.73 -4.16 -13.09
N THR A 195 8.47 -3.81 -12.04
CA THR A 195 7.99 -2.89 -11.00
C THR A 195 7.75 -1.51 -11.59
N ALA A 196 8.70 -0.97 -12.34
CA ALA A 196 8.56 0.29 -13.07
C ALA A 196 7.33 0.28 -14.00
N ALA A 197 7.17 -0.76 -14.81
CA ALA A 197 6.02 -0.89 -15.71
C ALA A 197 4.68 -0.95 -14.97
N GLY A 198 4.61 -1.62 -13.82
CA GLY A 198 3.39 -1.64 -12.98
C GLY A 198 3.03 -0.27 -12.44
N ILE A 199 4.04 0.50 -12.01
CA ILE A 199 3.87 1.88 -11.54
C ILE A 199 3.42 2.80 -12.69
N ASP A 200 4.01 2.64 -13.89
CA ASP A 200 3.62 3.43 -15.06
C ASP A 200 2.17 3.14 -15.51
N VAL A 201 1.71 1.90 -15.40
CA VAL A 201 0.29 1.57 -15.65
C VAL A 201 -0.62 2.27 -14.63
N ALA A 202 -0.23 2.31 -13.36
CA ALA A 202 -0.99 3.01 -12.33
C ALA A 202 -1.03 4.53 -12.59
N ALA A 203 0.10 5.13 -12.94
CA ALA A 203 0.21 6.53 -13.35
C ALA A 203 -0.67 6.85 -14.55
N GLY A 204 -0.66 5.98 -15.58
CA GLY A 204 -1.49 6.12 -16.76
C GLY A 204 -2.99 6.11 -16.48
N ILE A 205 -3.44 5.32 -15.50
CA ILE A 205 -4.85 5.31 -15.07
C ILE A 205 -5.22 6.65 -14.39
N LEU A 206 -4.31 7.25 -13.62
CA LEU A 206 -4.53 8.53 -12.93
C LEU A 206 -4.50 9.72 -13.89
N GLN A 207 -3.88 9.61 -15.06
CA GLN A 207 -3.75 10.73 -16.01
C GLN A 207 -5.12 11.38 -16.28
N PRO A 208 -5.27 12.71 -16.06
CA PRO A 208 -6.53 13.46 -16.25
C PRO A 208 -7.11 13.37 -17.65
#